data_56c33545ed697693caf75b8aa63d3519
#
_entry.id   56c33545ed697693caf75b8aa63d3519
#
_cell.length_a   1.000
_cell.length_b   1.000
_cell.length_c   1.000
_cell.angle_alpha   90.00
_cell.angle_beta   90.00
_cell.angle_gamma   90.00
#
_symmetry.space_group_name_H-M   'P 1'
#
loop_
_entity.id
_entity.type
_entity.pdbx_description
1 polymer ?
#
loop_
_entity_poly.entity_id
_entity_poly.type
_entity_poly.pdbx_seq_one_letter_code
_entity_poly.pdbx_strand_id
1 'polypeptide(L)'
;MTGLEAGLIAGAGVLAGIANTIGGGGSLLSYPVLLGVGLNPLAANVTNTVGLVPGLLTGAHGYRAELVGQGRRIARLLVPMAIGGLAGTVLLLRTSPGVFTRIIPWLIILGCLALLFQSLLARLIGAHAHDASPVFRGGLVLGGVYGAYFGAALGVMLLALLGLFIEDSLQRLNAAKVVCTTTVNAIAAIGFAIFGPVHWMDALPLAAGAVVGGALGAIVGRRIPPLALRYGVAAVGIGLAVKLLVAP
;
A
#
# COMPACT_ATOMS: atom_id res chain seq x y z
N MET A 1 23.86 -4.80 9.27
CA MET A 1 23.33 -5.22 7.94
C MET A 1 24.48 -5.74 7.09
N THR A 2 24.38 -6.96 6.58
CA THR A 2 25.33 -7.54 5.63
C THR A 2 24.99 -7.10 4.20
N GLY A 3 25.95 -7.25 3.26
CA GLY A 3 25.68 -6.95 1.84
C GLY A 3 24.56 -7.83 1.25
N LEU A 4 24.43 -9.07 1.73
CA LEU A 4 23.36 -9.98 1.32
C LEU A 4 21.99 -9.48 1.79
N GLU A 5 21.86 -9.07 3.03
CA GLU A 5 20.63 -8.49 3.58
C GLU A 5 20.20 -7.24 2.80
N ALA A 6 21.16 -6.34 2.51
CA ALA A 6 20.89 -5.17 1.70
C ALA A 6 20.37 -5.54 0.29
N GLY A 7 20.97 -6.56 -0.34
CA GLY A 7 20.52 -7.08 -1.63
C GLY A 7 19.10 -7.66 -1.59
N LEU A 8 18.78 -8.43 -0.55
CA LEU A 8 17.44 -9.00 -0.35
C LEU A 8 16.39 -7.91 -0.13
N ILE A 9 16.69 -6.91 0.70
CA ILE A 9 15.80 -5.78 0.98
C ILE A 9 15.57 -4.95 -0.30
N ALA A 10 16.64 -4.66 -1.07
CA ALA A 10 16.51 -3.94 -2.34
C ALA A 10 15.67 -4.73 -3.35
N GLY A 11 15.90 -6.04 -3.48
CA GLY A 11 15.10 -6.92 -4.32
C GLY A 11 13.62 -6.95 -3.93
N ALA A 12 13.34 -7.03 -2.62
CA ALA A 12 11.99 -6.90 -2.08
C ALA A 12 11.37 -5.53 -2.41
N GLY A 13 12.17 -4.46 -2.35
CA GLY A 13 11.78 -3.12 -2.77
C GLY A 13 11.36 -3.05 -4.24
N VAL A 14 12.12 -3.69 -5.15
CA VAL A 14 11.77 -3.75 -6.58
C VAL A 14 10.42 -4.45 -6.75
N LEU A 15 10.24 -5.62 -6.18
CA LEU A 15 8.99 -6.38 -6.27
C LEU A 15 7.80 -5.61 -5.66
N ALA A 16 8.02 -5.00 -4.49
CA ALA A 16 7.00 -4.20 -3.82
C ALA A 16 6.62 -2.95 -4.62
N GLY A 17 7.59 -2.26 -5.22
CA GLY A 17 7.36 -1.10 -6.08
C GLY A 17 6.53 -1.46 -7.32
N ILE A 18 6.86 -2.57 -8.00
CA ILE A 18 6.09 -3.10 -9.12
C ILE A 18 4.66 -3.40 -8.67
N ALA A 19 4.50 -4.18 -7.60
CA ALA A 19 3.19 -4.60 -7.10
C ALA A 19 2.31 -3.41 -6.71
N ASN A 20 2.86 -2.41 -6.00
CA ASN A 20 2.13 -1.21 -5.58
C ASN A 20 1.66 -0.37 -6.78
N THR A 21 2.48 -0.29 -7.81
CA THR A 21 2.18 0.50 -9.01
C THR A 21 1.09 -0.16 -9.86
N ILE A 22 1.12 -1.49 -10.01
CA ILE A 22 0.15 -2.24 -10.82
C ILE A 22 -1.17 -2.41 -10.09
N GLY A 23 -1.17 -3.08 -8.94
CA GLY A 23 -2.40 -3.50 -8.26
C GLY A 23 -2.48 -3.05 -6.80
N GLY A 24 -1.36 -2.78 -6.17
CA GLY A 24 -1.26 -2.60 -4.73
C GLY A 24 -0.81 -3.89 -4.03
N GLY A 25 -0.59 -3.81 -2.73
CA GLY A 25 -0.18 -4.97 -1.92
C GLY A 25 1.32 -5.21 -1.86
N GLY A 26 2.15 -4.30 -2.38
CA GLY A 26 3.61 -4.44 -2.34
C GLY A 26 4.18 -4.59 -0.93
N SER A 27 3.54 -3.97 0.07
CA SER A 27 3.92 -4.16 1.48
C SER A 27 3.85 -5.62 1.94
N LEU A 28 2.97 -6.44 1.35
CA LEU A 28 2.91 -7.88 1.65
C LEU A 28 4.14 -8.65 1.16
N LEU A 29 4.92 -8.09 0.24
CA LEU A 29 6.17 -8.66 -0.26
C LEU A 29 7.40 -8.17 0.53
N SER A 30 7.47 -6.87 0.82
CA SER A 30 8.63 -6.28 1.49
C SER A 30 8.61 -6.44 3.02
N TYR A 31 7.43 -6.40 3.64
CA TYR A 31 7.29 -6.53 5.09
C TYR A 31 7.84 -7.86 5.64
N PRO A 32 7.56 -9.05 5.05
CA PRO A 32 8.15 -10.31 5.49
C PRO A 32 9.68 -10.33 5.45
N VAL A 33 10.27 -9.65 4.47
CA VAL A 33 11.73 -9.58 4.33
C VAL A 33 12.33 -8.75 5.48
N LEU A 34 11.70 -7.62 5.82
CA LEU A 34 12.12 -6.80 6.96
C LEU A 34 12.00 -7.53 8.31
N LEU A 35 10.96 -8.35 8.48
CA LEU A 35 10.88 -9.25 9.64
C LEU A 35 11.97 -10.32 9.62
N GLY A 36 12.27 -10.85 8.43
CA GLY A 36 13.29 -11.89 8.25
C GLY A 36 14.72 -11.43 8.56
N VAL A 37 15.01 -10.14 8.37
CA VAL A 37 16.31 -9.53 8.77
C VAL A 37 16.34 -9.09 10.23
N GLY A 38 15.29 -9.39 11.01
CA GLY A 38 15.28 -9.25 12.47
C GLY A 38 14.60 -8.00 13.01
N LEU A 39 13.92 -7.21 12.20
CA LEU A 39 13.13 -6.09 12.70
C LEU A 39 11.90 -6.61 13.46
N ASN A 40 11.58 -5.98 14.59
CA ASN A 40 10.30 -6.22 15.26
C ASN A 40 9.12 -5.73 14.37
N PRO A 41 7.89 -6.27 14.56
CA PRO A 41 6.76 -5.98 13.69
C PRO A 41 6.46 -4.49 13.49
N LEU A 42 6.52 -3.68 14.54
CA LEU A 42 6.24 -2.25 14.45
C LEU A 42 7.34 -1.51 13.68
N ALA A 43 8.61 -1.75 14.00
CA ALA A 43 9.74 -1.15 13.28
C ALA A 43 9.76 -1.57 11.81
N ALA A 44 9.47 -2.85 11.52
CA ALA A 44 9.35 -3.33 10.14
C ALA A 44 8.26 -2.59 9.35
N ASN A 45 7.08 -2.36 9.96
CA ASN A 45 5.97 -1.64 9.30
C ASN A 45 6.32 -0.17 9.03
N VAL A 46 6.88 0.50 10.01
CA VAL A 46 7.29 1.91 9.92
C VAL A 46 8.40 2.09 8.88
N THR A 47 9.43 1.25 8.92
CA THR A 47 10.55 1.24 7.97
C THR A 47 10.08 0.92 6.55
N ASN A 48 9.16 -0.04 6.41
CA ASN A 48 8.55 -0.40 5.15
C ASN A 48 7.80 0.77 4.51
N THR A 49 6.99 1.47 5.30
CA THR A 49 6.22 2.62 4.82
C THR A 49 7.15 3.73 4.32
N VAL A 50 8.17 4.08 5.10
CA VAL A 50 9.15 5.10 4.71
C VAL A 50 9.92 4.70 3.46
N GLY A 51 10.42 3.45 3.40
CA GLY A 51 11.20 2.94 2.28
C GLY A 51 10.41 2.82 0.98
N LEU A 52 9.10 2.60 1.03
CA LEU A 52 8.29 2.45 -0.18
C LEU A 52 7.82 3.77 -0.81
N VAL A 53 7.84 4.90 -0.07
CA VAL A 53 7.36 6.20 -0.61
C VAL A 53 8.08 6.64 -1.88
N PRO A 54 9.42 6.57 -1.99
CA PRO A 54 10.10 6.96 -3.24
C PRO A 54 9.64 6.14 -4.46
N GLY A 55 9.36 4.84 -4.27
CA GLY A 55 8.81 3.98 -5.30
C GLY A 55 7.37 4.32 -5.69
N LEU A 56 6.54 4.73 -4.73
CA LEU A 56 5.19 5.23 -5.00
C LEU A 56 5.21 6.53 -5.79
N LEU A 57 6.15 7.43 -5.51
CA LEU A 57 6.34 8.67 -6.26
C LEU A 57 6.74 8.39 -7.72
N THR A 58 7.68 7.46 -7.96
CA THR A 58 8.06 7.07 -9.32
C THR A 58 6.92 6.40 -10.06
N GLY A 59 6.13 5.55 -9.37
CA GLY A 59 4.92 4.96 -9.91
C GLY A 59 3.88 6.01 -10.29
N ALA A 60 3.62 6.99 -9.42
CA ALA A 60 2.69 8.10 -9.70
C ALA A 60 3.16 8.93 -10.90
N HIS A 61 4.46 9.22 -10.98
CA HIS A 61 5.03 9.91 -12.15
C HIS A 61 4.84 9.11 -13.44
N GLY A 62 4.94 7.79 -13.38
CA GLY A 62 4.73 6.91 -14.53
C GLY A 62 3.30 6.94 -15.10
N TYR A 63 2.31 7.28 -14.27
CA TYR A 63 0.90 7.43 -14.65
C TYR A 63 0.49 8.88 -14.93
N ARG A 64 1.44 9.81 -15.10
CA ARG A 64 1.12 11.24 -15.30
C ARG A 64 0.23 11.52 -16.52
N ALA A 65 0.33 10.71 -17.58
CA ALA A 65 -0.52 10.86 -18.77
C ALA A 65 -1.99 10.57 -18.47
N GLU A 66 -2.27 9.54 -17.68
CA GLU A 66 -3.60 9.17 -17.26
C GLU A 66 -4.23 10.14 -16.25
N LEU A 67 -3.42 10.96 -15.59
CA LEU A 67 -3.84 11.99 -14.64
C LEU A 67 -4.35 13.28 -15.33
N VAL A 68 -4.06 13.45 -16.62
CA VAL A 68 -4.50 14.64 -17.37
C VAL A 68 -6.03 14.74 -17.32
N GLY A 69 -6.52 15.93 -16.96
CA GLY A 69 -7.95 16.22 -16.82
C GLY A 69 -8.60 15.72 -15.51
N GLN A 70 -7.85 15.04 -14.62
CA GLN A 70 -8.40 14.53 -13.37
C GLN A 70 -8.16 15.44 -12.14
N GLY A 71 -7.57 16.62 -12.30
CA GLY A 71 -7.12 17.46 -11.17
C GLY A 71 -8.19 17.74 -10.11
N ARG A 72 -9.42 18.14 -10.52
CA ARG A 72 -10.53 18.38 -9.58
C ARG A 72 -10.99 17.11 -8.87
N ARG A 73 -11.02 15.98 -9.57
CA ARG A 73 -11.37 14.68 -8.99
C ARG A 73 -10.35 14.28 -7.93
N ILE A 74 -9.06 14.30 -8.31
CA ILE A 74 -7.97 13.94 -7.41
C ILE A 74 -7.99 14.82 -6.16
N ALA A 75 -8.15 16.13 -6.29
CA ALA A 75 -8.23 17.04 -5.13
C ALA A 75 -9.36 16.63 -4.15
N ARG A 76 -10.52 16.21 -4.66
CA ARG A 76 -11.63 15.72 -3.82
C ARG A 76 -11.32 14.39 -3.12
N LEU A 77 -10.54 13.52 -3.75
CA LEU A 77 -10.12 12.24 -3.16
C LEU A 77 -9.03 12.44 -2.10
N LEU A 78 -8.11 13.37 -2.33
CA LEU A 78 -6.95 13.57 -1.46
C LEU A 78 -7.34 14.09 -0.08
N VAL A 79 -8.34 14.97 0.03
CA VAL A 79 -8.73 15.55 1.33
C VAL A 79 -9.17 14.47 2.33
N PRO A 80 -10.18 13.61 2.04
CA PRO A 80 -10.58 12.57 2.98
C PRO A 80 -9.46 11.53 3.21
N MET A 81 -8.68 11.20 2.18
CA MET A 81 -7.54 10.29 2.31
C MET A 81 -6.45 10.87 3.22
N ALA A 82 -6.16 12.16 3.12
CA ALA A 82 -5.18 12.84 3.98
C ALA A 82 -5.65 12.89 5.45
N ILE A 83 -6.93 13.20 5.69
CA ILE A 83 -7.51 13.18 7.02
C ILE A 83 -7.39 11.77 7.64
N GLY A 84 -7.78 10.74 6.87
CA GLY A 84 -7.61 9.35 7.30
C GLY A 84 -6.14 8.99 7.52
N GLY A 85 -5.26 9.42 6.61
CA GLY A 85 -3.82 9.20 6.70
C GLY A 85 -3.20 9.77 7.98
N LEU A 86 -3.55 11.01 8.33
CA LEU A 86 -3.12 11.63 9.58
C LEU A 86 -3.64 10.85 10.80
N ALA A 87 -4.93 10.51 10.81
CA ALA A 87 -5.52 9.74 11.89
C ALA A 87 -4.87 8.37 12.07
N GLY A 88 -4.64 7.63 10.97
CA GLY A 88 -3.97 6.33 10.99
C GLY A 88 -2.51 6.41 11.44
N THR A 89 -1.78 7.46 11.02
CA THR A 89 -0.42 7.73 11.47
C THR A 89 -0.36 7.94 12.98
N VAL A 90 -1.21 8.82 13.51
CA VAL A 90 -1.29 9.08 14.96
C VAL A 90 -1.68 7.81 15.71
N LEU A 91 -2.64 7.05 15.19
CA LEU A 91 -3.09 5.81 15.79
C LEU A 91 -1.94 4.79 15.90
N LEU A 92 -1.16 4.60 14.83
CA LEU A 92 -0.02 3.69 14.86
C LEU A 92 1.06 4.16 15.84
N LEU A 93 1.42 5.44 15.83
CA LEU A 93 2.42 6.00 16.74
C LEU A 93 2.04 5.89 18.22
N ARG A 94 0.74 5.80 18.51
CA ARG A 94 0.22 5.58 19.89
C ARG A 94 -0.02 4.10 20.20
N THR A 95 0.12 3.20 19.24
CA THR A 95 -0.05 1.76 19.44
C THR A 95 1.25 1.17 20.01
N SER A 96 1.14 0.48 21.14
CA SER A 96 2.30 -0.20 21.72
C SER A 96 2.75 -1.37 20.84
N PRO A 97 4.05 -1.72 20.81
CA PRO A 97 4.56 -2.82 20.01
C PRO A 97 3.85 -4.16 20.25
N GLY A 98 3.52 -4.47 21.50
CA GLY A 98 2.80 -5.71 21.83
C GLY A 98 1.38 -5.77 21.31
N VAL A 99 0.67 -4.64 21.32
CA VAL A 99 -0.68 -4.55 20.71
C VAL A 99 -0.58 -4.69 19.19
N PHE A 100 0.38 -4.01 18.55
CA PHE A 100 0.59 -4.10 17.12
C PHE A 100 0.90 -5.55 16.68
N THR A 101 1.78 -6.23 17.40
CA THR A 101 2.15 -7.62 17.10
C THR A 101 0.94 -8.57 17.12
N ARG A 102 -0.01 -8.34 18.02
CA ARG A 102 -1.25 -9.15 18.09
C ARG A 102 -2.25 -8.85 16.97
N ILE A 103 -2.28 -7.61 16.50
CA ILE A 103 -3.23 -7.17 15.47
C ILE A 103 -2.72 -7.48 14.07
N ILE A 104 -1.41 -7.45 13.84
CA ILE A 104 -0.80 -7.53 12.51
C ILE A 104 -1.21 -8.77 11.70
N PRO A 105 -1.29 -10.00 12.25
CA PRO A 105 -1.70 -11.16 11.46
C PRO A 105 -3.12 -10.98 10.86
N TRP A 106 -4.02 -10.38 11.62
CA TRP A 106 -5.39 -10.11 11.18
C TRP A 106 -5.45 -9.05 10.09
N LEU A 107 -4.61 -8.02 10.18
CA LEU A 107 -4.50 -7.00 9.14
C LEU A 107 -3.92 -7.57 7.85
N ILE A 108 -2.96 -8.50 7.94
CA ILE A 108 -2.42 -9.22 6.78
C ILE A 108 -3.51 -10.07 6.13
N ILE A 109 -4.26 -10.84 6.93
CA ILE A 109 -5.38 -11.65 6.44
C ILE A 109 -6.42 -10.76 5.74
N LEU A 110 -6.81 -9.65 6.36
CA LEU A 110 -7.74 -8.70 5.76
C LEU A 110 -7.22 -8.18 4.41
N GLY A 111 -5.95 -7.80 4.33
CA GLY A 111 -5.31 -7.38 3.08
C GLY A 111 -5.30 -8.47 2.01
N CYS A 112 -5.00 -9.71 2.38
CA CYS A 112 -5.02 -10.86 1.47
C CYS A 112 -6.44 -11.16 0.98
N LEU A 113 -7.44 -11.13 1.86
CA LEU A 113 -8.85 -11.31 1.50
C LEU A 113 -9.32 -10.20 0.55
N ALA A 114 -9.00 -8.93 0.84
CA ALA A 114 -9.31 -7.83 -0.04
C ALA A 114 -8.68 -8.02 -1.43
N LEU A 115 -7.42 -8.48 -1.48
CA LEU A 115 -6.71 -8.78 -2.71
C LEU A 115 -7.37 -9.94 -3.48
N LEU A 116 -7.75 -11.03 -2.81
CA LEU A 116 -8.35 -12.21 -3.42
C LEU A 116 -9.78 -11.93 -3.92
N PHE A 117 -10.59 -11.24 -3.13
CA PHE A 117 -11.99 -10.97 -3.43
C PHE A 117 -12.25 -9.65 -4.17
N GLN A 118 -11.20 -8.97 -4.64
CA GLN A 118 -11.30 -7.72 -5.37
C GLN A 118 -12.31 -7.76 -6.52
N SER A 119 -12.30 -8.81 -7.34
CA SER A 119 -13.21 -8.95 -8.48
C SER A 119 -14.65 -9.25 -8.06
N LEU A 120 -14.84 -9.94 -6.95
CA LEU A 120 -16.15 -10.19 -6.37
C LEU A 120 -16.72 -8.91 -5.76
N LEU A 121 -15.93 -8.19 -4.99
CA LEU A 121 -16.28 -6.87 -4.47
C LEU A 121 -16.69 -5.92 -5.59
N ALA A 122 -15.93 -5.84 -6.67
CA ALA A 122 -16.25 -5.01 -7.82
C ALA A 122 -17.55 -5.41 -8.53
N ARG A 123 -17.96 -6.69 -8.48
CA ARG A 123 -19.22 -7.18 -9.07
C ARG A 123 -20.43 -7.01 -8.15
N LEU A 124 -20.26 -7.20 -6.85
CA LEU A 124 -21.35 -7.13 -5.86
C LEU A 124 -21.85 -5.70 -5.64
N ILE A 125 -20.98 -4.74 -5.87
CA ILE A 125 -21.27 -3.35 -5.64
C ILE A 125 -21.56 -2.71 -6.99
N GLY A 126 -22.74 -2.99 -7.52
CA GLY A 126 -23.19 -2.50 -8.81
C GLY A 126 -22.97 -0.99 -8.97
N ALA A 127 -22.40 -0.61 -10.12
CA ALA A 127 -22.14 0.75 -10.52
C ALA A 127 -23.42 1.59 -10.47
N HIS A 128 -23.55 2.52 -9.52
CA HIS A 128 -24.55 3.63 -9.59
C HIS A 128 -24.56 4.49 -8.32
N ALA A 129 -23.47 4.53 -7.54
CA ALA A 129 -23.40 5.48 -6.43
C ALA A 129 -22.60 6.72 -6.86
N HIS A 130 -23.16 7.91 -6.63
CA HIS A 130 -22.48 9.16 -6.96
C HIS A 130 -21.18 9.36 -6.17
N ASP A 131 -20.14 9.86 -6.82
CA ASP A 131 -18.81 10.17 -6.26
C ASP A 131 -18.83 11.22 -5.11
N ALA A 132 -19.97 11.88 -4.90
CA ALA A 132 -20.20 12.83 -3.82
C ALA A 132 -20.86 12.23 -2.57
N SER A 133 -21.16 10.91 -2.55
CA SER A 133 -21.90 10.30 -1.44
C SER A 133 -21.11 10.33 -0.13
N PRO A 134 -21.77 10.50 1.04
CA PRO A 134 -21.12 10.41 2.34
C PRO A 134 -20.45 9.04 2.57
N VAL A 135 -21.02 7.97 2.04
CA VAL A 135 -20.48 6.61 2.12
C VAL A 135 -19.14 6.51 1.40
N PHE A 136 -19.03 7.09 0.21
CA PHE A 136 -17.76 7.12 -0.52
C PHE A 136 -16.68 7.89 0.24
N ARG A 137 -17.02 9.08 0.75
CA ARG A 137 -16.08 9.89 1.55
C ARG A 137 -15.66 9.16 2.82
N GLY A 138 -16.60 8.53 3.53
CA GLY A 138 -16.32 7.69 4.69
C GLY A 138 -15.38 6.54 4.36
N GLY A 139 -15.62 5.86 3.24
CA GLY A 139 -14.74 4.80 2.73
C GLY A 139 -13.31 5.28 2.42
N LEU A 140 -13.17 6.49 1.86
CA LEU A 140 -11.86 7.12 1.63
C LEU A 140 -11.13 7.45 2.94
N VAL A 141 -11.83 8.00 3.94
CA VAL A 141 -11.24 8.27 5.27
C VAL A 141 -10.79 6.98 5.93
N LEU A 142 -11.64 5.95 5.96
CA LEU A 142 -11.29 4.64 6.54
C LEU A 142 -10.15 3.97 5.78
N GLY A 143 -10.14 4.07 4.45
CA GLY A 143 -9.03 3.63 3.62
C GLY A 143 -7.73 4.36 3.96
N GLY A 144 -7.79 5.68 4.19
CA GLY A 144 -6.65 6.47 4.65
C GLY A 144 -6.14 6.03 6.02
N VAL A 145 -7.05 5.80 6.99
CA VAL A 145 -6.69 5.29 8.33
C VAL A 145 -5.98 3.94 8.22
N TYR A 146 -6.60 2.99 7.53
CA TYR A 146 -6.01 1.67 7.31
C TYR A 146 -4.66 1.76 6.57
N GLY A 147 -4.61 2.61 5.54
CA GLY A 147 -3.43 2.82 4.72
C GLY A 147 -2.21 3.33 5.48
N ALA A 148 -2.41 4.29 6.37
CA ALA A 148 -1.35 4.83 7.21
C ALA A 148 -1.02 3.94 8.41
N TYR A 149 -1.99 3.18 8.93
CA TYR A 149 -1.76 2.27 10.04
C TYR A 149 -0.96 1.04 9.64
N PHE A 150 -1.29 0.40 8.51
CA PHE A 150 -0.61 -0.79 8.01
C PHE A 150 -0.38 -0.78 6.50
N GLY A 151 -1.37 -0.36 5.71
CA GLY A 151 -1.27 -0.09 4.28
C GLY A 151 -1.17 -1.30 3.35
N ALA A 152 -1.08 -2.53 3.87
CA ALA A 152 -1.03 -3.71 3.03
C ALA A 152 -2.33 -3.84 2.22
N ALA A 153 -2.21 -4.00 0.90
CA ALA A 153 -3.33 -4.06 -0.03
C ALA A 153 -4.24 -2.81 -0.09
N LEU A 154 -3.87 -1.67 0.51
CA LEU A 154 -4.62 -0.42 0.39
C LEU A 154 -4.94 -0.09 -1.07
N GLY A 155 -3.96 -0.22 -1.97
CA GLY A 155 -4.16 0.07 -3.39
C GLY A 155 -5.28 -0.76 -4.03
N VAL A 156 -5.41 -2.02 -3.63
CA VAL A 156 -6.47 -2.91 -4.12
C VAL A 156 -7.83 -2.46 -3.60
N MET A 157 -7.92 -2.22 -2.29
CA MET A 157 -9.16 -1.77 -1.65
C MET A 157 -9.63 -0.43 -2.24
N LEU A 158 -8.68 0.47 -2.45
CA LEU A 158 -8.98 1.78 -3.03
C LEU A 158 -9.38 1.67 -4.50
N LEU A 159 -8.73 0.83 -5.30
CA LEU A 159 -9.12 0.62 -6.68
C LEU A 159 -10.54 0.02 -6.79
N ALA A 160 -10.90 -0.90 -5.90
CA ALA A 160 -12.25 -1.42 -5.80
C ALA A 160 -13.25 -0.32 -5.40
N LEU A 161 -12.92 0.49 -4.39
CA LEU A 161 -13.75 1.60 -3.94
C LEU A 161 -13.94 2.64 -5.07
N LEU A 162 -12.86 3.02 -5.76
CA LEU A 162 -12.95 3.99 -6.86
C LEU A 162 -13.81 3.44 -8.01
N GLY A 163 -13.60 2.17 -8.39
CA GLY A 163 -14.36 1.54 -9.48
C GLY A 163 -15.85 1.37 -9.17
N LEU A 164 -16.21 1.40 -7.88
CA LEU A 164 -17.59 1.36 -7.44
C LEU A 164 -18.34 2.69 -7.63
N PHE A 165 -17.65 3.81 -7.36
CA PHE A 165 -18.29 5.13 -7.31
C PHE A 165 -17.95 6.02 -8.53
N ILE A 166 -16.97 5.61 -9.35
CA ILE A 166 -16.47 6.41 -10.47
C ILE A 166 -16.44 5.60 -11.73
N GLU A 167 -17.20 6.03 -12.73
CA GLU A 167 -17.15 5.50 -14.08
C GLU A 167 -15.95 6.09 -14.83
N ASP A 168 -14.90 5.30 -15.03
CA ASP A 168 -13.74 5.69 -15.84
C ASP A 168 -12.95 4.42 -16.25
N SER A 169 -11.99 4.58 -17.14
CA SER A 169 -11.12 3.48 -17.53
C SER A 169 -10.29 2.98 -16.35
N LEU A 170 -10.00 1.68 -16.33
CA LEU A 170 -9.19 1.06 -15.26
C LEU A 170 -7.84 1.76 -15.06
N GLN A 171 -7.20 2.20 -16.14
CA GLN A 171 -5.92 2.90 -16.11
C GLN A 171 -6.03 4.26 -15.41
N ARG A 172 -7.10 5.01 -15.68
CA ARG A 172 -7.33 6.32 -15.05
C ARG A 172 -7.68 6.17 -13.56
N LEU A 173 -8.48 5.15 -13.20
CA LEU A 173 -8.75 4.81 -11.80
C LEU A 173 -7.48 4.35 -11.08
N ASN A 174 -6.64 3.55 -11.75
CA ASN A 174 -5.36 3.12 -11.20
C ASN A 174 -4.41 4.31 -10.98
N ALA A 175 -4.36 5.25 -11.90
CA ALA A 175 -3.59 6.49 -11.73
C ALA A 175 -4.05 7.28 -10.50
N ALA A 176 -5.36 7.49 -10.35
CA ALA A 176 -5.93 8.15 -9.17
C ALA A 176 -5.62 7.37 -7.87
N LYS A 177 -5.75 6.04 -7.90
CA LYS A 177 -5.37 5.15 -6.78
C LYS A 177 -3.90 5.34 -6.39
N VAL A 178 -2.96 5.37 -7.34
CA VAL A 178 -1.53 5.52 -7.05
C VAL A 178 -1.26 6.87 -6.38
N VAL A 179 -1.87 7.96 -6.86
CA VAL A 179 -1.73 9.28 -6.22
C VAL A 179 -2.28 9.28 -4.79
N CYS A 180 -3.47 8.72 -4.57
CA CYS A 180 -4.07 8.63 -3.24
C CYS A 180 -3.22 7.79 -2.28
N THR A 181 -2.74 6.62 -2.71
CA THR A 181 -1.87 5.78 -1.88
C THR A 181 -0.54 6.45 -1.59
N THR A 182 0.05 7.14 -2.57
CA THR A 182 1.27 7.93 -2.38
C THR A 182 1.07 9.01 -1.32
N THR A 183 -0.03 9.74 -1.37
CA THR A 183 -0.33 10.80 -0.41
C THR A 183 -0.46 10.25 1.02
N VAL A 184 -1.23 9.17 1.22
CA VAL A 184 -1.38 8.56 2.55
C VAL A 184 -0.04 8.06 3.07
N ASN A 185 0.73 7.35 2.23
CA ASN A 185 2.04 6.83 2.65
C ASN A 185 3.07 7.95 2.89
N ALA A 186 3.02 9.05 2.14
CA ALA A 186 3.90 10.21 2.37
C ALA A 186 3.58 10.89 3.71
N ILE A 187 2.30 11.07 4.04
CA ILE A 187 1.88 11.61 5.34
C ILE A 187 2.35 10.69 6.47
N ALA A 188 2.12 9.38 6.33
CA ALA A 188 2.57 8.40 7.30
C ALA A 188 4.10 8.39 7.45
N ALA A 189 4.82 8.39 6.32
CA ALA A 189 6.28 8.36 6.32
C ALA A 189 6.90 9.59 6.99
N ILE A 190 6.32 10.80 6.79
CA ILE A 190 6.76 12.00 7.48
C ILE A 190 6.58 11.84 8.99
N GLY A 191 5.40 11.41 9.43
CA GLY A 191 5.13 11.17 10.85
C GLY A 191 6.05 10.11 11.46
N PHE A 192 6.28 9.02 10.72
CA PHE A 192 7.15 7.94 11.18
C PHE A 192 8.63 8.31 11.15
N ALA A 193 9.08 9.10 10.18
CA ALA A 193 10.46 9.58 10.12
C ALA A 193 10.82 10.50 11.31
N ILE A 194 9.83 11.23 11.84
CA ILE A 194 10.03 12.15 12.96
C ILE A 194 9.85 11.45 14.31
N PHE A 195 8.84 10.60 14.45
CA PHE A 195 8.39 10.07 15.73
C PHE A 195 8.43 8.53 15.84
N GLY A 196 8.67 7.82 14.74
CA GLY A 196 8.62 6.36 14.70
C GLY A 196 10.00 5.70 14.79
N PRO A 197 10.03 4.39 15.11
CA PRO A 197 11.27 3.62 15.17
C PRO A 197 11.73 3.18 13.77
N VAL A 198 12.09 4.14 12.90
CA VAL A 198 12.56 3.85 11.54
C VAL A 198 13.98 3.30 11.57
N HIS A 199 14.18 2.14 10.97
CA HIS A 199 15.50 1.56 10.71
C HIS A 199 16.04 2.07 9.37
N TRP A 200 16.75 3.19 9.40
CA TRP A 200 17.22 3.89 8.19
C TRP A 200 18.15 3.04 7.32
N MET A 201 18.98 2.20 7.94
CA MET A 201 19.89 1.30 7.20
C MET A 201 19.13 0.31 6.32
N ASP A 202 17.93 -0.12 6.73
CA ASP A 202 17.07 -1.02 5.96
C ASP A 202 16.11 -0.25 5.04
N ALA A 203 15.71 0.96 5.44
CA ALA A 203 14.85 1.83 4.63
C ALA A 203 15.52 2.27 3.32
N LEU A 204 16.84 2.55 3.35
CA LEU A 204 17.57 3.03 2.18
C LEU A 204 17.64 2.01 1.03
N PRO A 205 18.09 0.74 1.24
CA PRO A 205 18.08 -0.25 0.17
C PRO A 205 16.66 -0.58 -0.29
N LEU A 206 15.68 -0.60 0.63
CA LEU A 206 14.28 -0.76 0.27
C LEU A 206 13.80 0.36 -0.67
N ALA A 207 14.15 1.61 -0.36
CA ALA A 207 13.80 2.78 -1.16
C ALA A 207 14.45 2.73 -2.54
N ALA A 208 15.73 2.39 -2.61
CA ALA A 208 16.43 2.25 -3.89
C ALA A 208 15.77 1.21 -4.79
N GLY A 209 15.45 0.02 -4.24
CA GLY A 209 14.70 -1.00 -4.95
C GLY A 209 13.30 -0.54 -5.35
N ALA A 210 12.58 0.11 -4.44
CA ALA A 210 11.23 0.59 -4.70
C ALA A 210 11.16 1.65 -5.81
N VAL A 211 12.14 2.54 -5.91
CA VAL A 211 12.26 3.51 -7.03
C VAL A 211 12.33 2.79 -8.37
N VAL A 212 13.20 1.81 -8.48
CA VAL A 212 13.33 0.98 -9.70
C VAL A 212 12.03 0.23 -9.97
N GLY A 213 11.47 -0.40 -8.93
CA GLY A 213 10.23 -1.16 -9.03
C GLY A 213 9.02 -0.30 -9.41
N GLY A 214 8.91 0.91 -8.86
CA GLY A 214 7.86 1.86 -9.20
C GLY A 214 7.89 2.30 -10.66
N ALA A 215 9.10 2.61 -11.17
CA ALA A 215 9.31 2.97 -12.58
C ALA A 215 8.99 1.78 -13.51
N LEU A 216 9.51 0.59 -13.21
CA LEU A 216 9.24 -0.62 -13.98
C LEU A 216 7.74 -0.99 -13.95
N GLY A 217 7.10 -0.88 -12.78
CA GLY A 217 5.69 -1.17 -12.60
C GLY A 217 4.77 -0.31 -13.46
N ALA A 218 5.12 0.96 -13.66
CA ALA A 218 4.37 1.84 -14.56
C ALA A 218 4.47 1.44 -16.03
N ILE A 219 5.63 0.88 -16.44
CA ILE A 219 5.86 0.43 -17.82
C ILE A 219 5.20 -0.94 -18.04
N VAL A 220 5.47 -1.88 -17.14
CA VAL A 220 5.10 -3.30 -17.29
C VAL A 220 3.65 -3.54 -16.89
N GLY A 221 3.09 -2.73 -15.97
CA GLY A 221 1.73 -2.88 -15.46
C GLY A 221 0.62 -2.77 -16.51
N ARG A 222 0.94 -2.19 -17.66
CA ARG A 222 0.05 -2.16 -18.83
C ARG A 222 0.02 -3.49 -19.60
N ARG A 223 0.94 -4.44 -19.31
CA ARG A 223 1.15 -5.70 -20.05
C ARG A 223 0.95 -6.95 -19.19
N ILE A 224 1.14 -6.86 -17.87
CA ILE A 224 1.01 -8.03 -16.98
C ILE A 224 -0.45 -8.25 -16.60
N PRO A 225 -0.98 -9.47 -16.74
CA PRO A 225 -2.29 -9.80 -16.20
C PRO A 225 -2.28 -9.66 -14.67
N PRO A 226 -3.20 -8.87 -14.09
CA PRO A 226 -3.22 -8.58 -12.65
C PRO A 226 -3.37 -9.83 -11.76
N LEU A 227 -3.90 -10.92 -12.31
CA LEU A 227 -4.21 -12.16 -11.59
C LEU A 227 -2.97 -12.87 -11.05
N ALA A 228 -1.91 -13.02 -11.83
CA ALA A 228 -0.70 -13.72 -11.40
C ALA A 228 -0.01 -13.01 -10.23
N LEU A 229 0.12 -11.68 -10.32
CA LEU A 229 0.68 -10.85 -9.24
C LEU A 229 -0.17 -10.95 -7.98
N ARG A 230 -1.48 -10.93 -8.13
CA ARG A 230 -2.46 -11.00 -7.04
C ARG A 230 -2.38 -12.29 -6.23
N TYR A 231 -2.36 -13.44 -6.91
CA TYR A 231 -2.25 -14.73 -6.23
C TYR A 231 -0.88 -14.94 -5.58
N GLY A 232 0.20 -14.50 -6.23
CA GLY A 232 1.55 -14.57 -5.67
C GLY A 232 1.68 -13.74 -4.39
N VAL A 233 1.22 -12.50 -4.41
CA VAL A 233 1.23 -11.60 -3.24
C VAL A 233 0.37 -12.15 -2.11
N ALA A 234 -0.84 -12.67 -2.42
CA ALA A 234 -1.72 -13.25 -1.43
C ALA A 234 -1.13 -14.50 -0.77
N ALA A 235 -0.48 -15.37 -1.55
CA ALA A 235 0.17 -16.57 -1.03
C ALA A 235 1.28 -16.24 -0.04
N VAL A 236 2.14 -15.26 -0.36
CA VAL A 236 3.19 -14.77 0.54
C VAL A 236 2.58 -14.18 1.82
N GLY A 237 1.55 -13.34 1.68
CA GLY A 237 0.88 -12.72 2.82
C GLY A 237 0.21 -13.74 3.75
N ILE A 238 -0.50 -14.72 3.20
CA ILE A 238 -1.14 -15.79 4.00
C ILE A 238 -0.08 -16.63 4.72
N GLY A 239 1.00 -17.03 4.03
CA GLY A 239 2.11 -17.75 4.65
C GLY A 239 2.70 -17.00 5.83
N LEU A 240 2.90 -15.67 5.69
CA LEU A 240 3.37 -14.83 6.79
C LEU A 240 2.36 -14.75 7.94
N ALA A 241 1.07 -14.56 7.64
CA ALA A 241 0.04 -14.47 8.68
C ALA A 241 -0.03 -15.77 9.51
N VAL A 242 0.02 -16.92 8.85
CA VAL A 242 0.07 -18.23 9.52
C VAL A 242 1.33 -18.34 10.39
N LYS A 243 2.51 -17.96 9.87
CA LYS A 243 3.76 -17.97 10.66
C LYS A 243 3.63 -17.12 11.92
N LEU A 244 3.09 -15.91 11.81
CA LEU A 244 2.93 -14.98 12.95
C LEU A 244 1.87 -15.44 13.97
N LEU A 245 0.90 -16.26 13.56
CA LEU A 245 -0.12 -16.83 14.45
C LEU A 245 0.39 -18.06 15.20
N VAL A 246 1.27 -18.86 14.56
CA VAL A 246 1.77 -20.14 15.13
C VAL A 246 3.04 -19.93 15.94
N ALA A 247 3.87 -18.97 15.55
CA ALA A 247 5.14 -18.65 16.22
C ALA A 247 5.24 -17.12 16.43
N PRO A 248 4.51 -16.60 17.44
CA PRO A 248 4.45 -15.16 17.72
C PRO A 248 5.79 -14.59 18.24
#